data_29ba2be993e6a1c76dc9a00626e2a43b
#
_entry.id   29ba2be993e6a1c76dc9a00626e2a43b
#
_cell.length_a   1.000
_cell.length_b   1.000
_cell.length_c   1.000
_cell.angle_alpha   90.00
_cell.angle_beta   90.00
_cell.angle_gamma   90.00
#
_symmetry.space_group_name_H-M   'P 1'
#
loop_
_entity.id
_entity.type
_entity.pdbx_description
1 polymer ?
#
loop_
_entity_poly.entity_id
_entity_poly.type
_entity_poly.pdbx_seq_one_letter_code
_entity_poly.pdbx_strand_id
1 'polypeptide(L)'
;MPRAIAVYLGPSCEREVARTILPEEYILPPAARGDLTAAAEDGARIITLIDGVFFQESAVGHREILAALKSGIRVIGASSMGALRAAELDTLGMEGVGLIYRLYRDGVLVSDDEVALVYDPSDYAPLSEPLINIRCTLRKAREEGILTSGDAAAFLSTARALYF
;
A
#
# COMPACT_ATOMS: atom_id res chain seq x y z
N MET A 1 -10.81 1.58 -25.06
CA MET A 1 -10.67 3.03 -24.82
C MET A 1 -9.49 3.25 -23.90
N PRO A 2 -8.69 4.32 -24.09
CA PRO A 2 -7.58 4.59 -23.18
C PRO A 2 -8.10 4.79 -21.77
N ARG A 3 -7.48 4.14 -20.79
CA ARG A 3 -7.88 4.19 -19.38
C ARG A 3 -7.30 5.46 -18.74
N ALA A 4 -8.14 6.45 -18.47
CA ALA A 4 -7.69 7.72 -17.87
C ALA A 4 -7.23 7.58 -16.40
N ILE A 5 -7.72 6.58 -15.69
CA ILE A 5 -7.42 6.29 -14.27
C ILE A 5 -7.05 4.83 -14.13
N ALA A 6 -5.98 4.55 -13.38
CA ALA A 6 -5.56 3.21 -13.00
C ALA A 6 -5.44 3.14 -11.48
N VAL A 7 -6.13 2.21 -10.82
CA VAL A 7 -6.12 2.01 -9.37
C VAL A 7 -5.70 0.59 -9.08
N TYR A 8 -4.50 0.42 -8.56
CA TYR A 8 -3.94 -0.88 -8.20
C TYR A 8 -4.35 -1.26 -6.79
N LEU A 9 -5.23 -2.24 -6.69
CA LEU A 9 -5.89 -2.64 -5.46
C LEU A 9 -5.93 -4.16 -5.31
N GLY A 10 -5.71 -4.63 -4.09
CA GLY A 10 -5.79 -6.03 -3.69
C GLY A 10 -6.27 -6.14 -2.25
N PRO A 11 -5.46 -6.72 -1.34
CA PRO A 11 -5.89 -7.06 0.02
C PRO A 11 -6.23 -5.86 0.92
N SER A 12 -5.83 -4.64 0.57
CA SER A 12 -6.08 -3.45 1.41
C SER A 12 -7.54 -3.01 1.45
N CYS A 13 -8.36 -3.42 0.48
CA CYS A 13 -9.78 -3.08 0.45
C CYS A 13 -10.54 -4.10 -0.39
N GLU A 14 -11.67 -4.57 0.13
CA GLU A 14 -12.55 -5.45 -0.64
C GLU A 14 -13.00 -4.79 -1.95
N ARG A 15 -12.96 -5.56 -3.03
CA ARG A 15 -13.27 -5.07 -4.37
C ARG A 15 -14.71 -4.54 -4.49
N GLU A 16 -15.65 -5.15 -3.78
CA GLU A 16 -17.05 -4.72 -3.69
C GLU A 16 -17.15 -3.32 -3.07
N VAL A 17 -16.37 -3.03 -2.05
CA VAL A 17 -16.32 -1.70 -1.43
C VAL A 17 -15.74 -0.68 -2.41
N ALA A 18 -14.67 -1.02 -3.09
CA ALA A 18 -14.05 -0.14 -4.10
C ALA A 18 -15.01 0.19 -5.25
N ARG A 19 -15.83 -0.78 -5.69
CA ARG A 19 -16.86 -0.61 -6.73
C ARG A 19 -17.95 0.39 -6.36
N THR A 20 -18.19 0.63 -5.08
CA THR A 20 -19.15 1.66 -4.65
C THR A 20 -18.62 3.08 -4.88
N ILE A 21 -17.32 3.24 -5.11
CA ILE A 21 -16.63 4.52 -5.24
C ILE A 21 -16.15 4.76 -6.67
N LEU A 22 -15.69 3.69 -7.34
CA LEU A 22 -15.04 3.75 -8.65
C LEU A 22 -15.64 2.73 -9.62
N PRO A 23 -15.76 3.07 -10.91
CA PRO A 23 -16.07 2.09 -11.95
C PRO A 23 -15.06 0.93 -11.97
N GLU A 24 -15.57 -0.29 -12.19
CA GLU A 24 -14.77 -1.53 -12.19
C GLU A 24 -13.58 -1.48 -13.16
N GLU A 25 -13.74 -0.84 -14.30
CA GLU A 25 -12.71 -0.73 -15.33
C GLU A 25 -11.44 0.02 -14.87
N TYR A 26 -11.51 0.77 -13.78
CA TYR A 26 -10.35 1.47 -13.20
C TYR A 26 -9.61 0.65 -12.15
N ILE A 27 -10.24 -0.42 -11.61
CA ILE A 27 -9.69 -1.25 -10.55
C ILE A 27 -8.85 -2.37 -11.16
N LEU A 28 -7.55 -2.32 -10.89
CA LEU A 28 -6.54 -3.27 -11.36
C LEU A 28 -6.04 -4.15 -10.20
N PRO A 29 -5.46 -5.31 -10.49
CA PRO A 29 -4.74 -6.13 -9.52
C PRO A 29 -3.65 -5.36 -8.76
N PRO A 30 -3.10 -5.92 -7.64
CA PRO A 30 -1.89 -5.38 -7.02
C PRO A 30 -0.78 -5.15 -8.03
N ALA A 31 -0.15 -3.97 -7.99
CA ALA A 31 0.82 -3.58 -9.00
C ALA A 31 2.11 -4.40 -8.91
N ALA A 32 2.59 -4.84 -10.06
CA ALA A 32 3.92 -5.41 -10.24
C ALA A 32 4.82 -4.47 -11.05
N ARG A 33 6.09 -4.83 -11.17
CA ARG A 33 7.06 -4.08 -11.98
C ARG A 33 6.61 -3.99 -13.43
N GLY A 34 6.60 -2.79 -13.98
CA GLY A 34 6.19 -2.49 -15.34
C GLY A 34 4.74 -2.07 -15.50
N ASP A 35 3.89 -2.32 -14.51
CA ASP A 35 2.46 -2.02 -14.58
C ASP A 35 2.18 -0.52 -14.68
N LEU A 36 2.95 0.32 -13.98
CA LEU A 36 2.78 1.76 -14.07
C LEU A 36 3.23 2.29 -15.43
N THR A 37 4.25 1.66 -16.01
CA THR A 37 4.69 1.97 -17.37
C THR A 37 3.59 1.61 -18.39
N ALA A 38 3.02 0.41 -18.26
CA ALA A 38 1.92 -0.02 -19.13
C ALA A 38 0.69 0.89 -18.99
N ALA A 39 0.32 1.27 -17.75
CA ALA A 39 -0.78 2.21 -17.53
C ALA A 39 -0.52 3.58 -18.16
N ALA A 40 0.72 4.07 -18.10
CA ALA A 40 1.11 5.33 -18.74
C ALA A 40 0.99 5.24 -20.29
N GLU A 41 1.44 4.13 -20.87
CA GLU A 41 1.33 3.86 -22.32
C GLU A 41 -0.13 3.72 -22.76
N ASP A 42 -1.00 3.15 -21.92
CA ASP A 42 -2.45 3.07 -22.13
C ASP A 42 -3.17 4.41 -21.97
N GLY A 43 -2.44 5.49 -21.63
CA GLY A 43 -2.97 6.84 -21.55
C GLY A 43 -3.53 7.25 -20.19
N ALA A 44 -3.12 6.58 -19.12
CA ALA A 44 -3.49 6.98 -17.76
C ALA A 44 -2.99 8.39 -17.45
N ARG A 45 -3.84 9.19 -16.83
CA ARG A 45 -3.54 10.53 -16.32
C ARG A 45 -3.42 10.55 -14.80
N ILE A 46 -4.03 9.57 -14.16
CA ILE A 46 -3.97 9.34 -12.71
C ILE A 46 -3.66 7.87 -12.49
N ILE A 47 -2.63 7.61 -11.71
CA ILE A 47 -2.28 6.27 -11.23
C ILE A 47 -2.35 6.29 -9.70
N THR A 48 -3.16 5.39 -9.12
CA THR A 48 -3.23 5.21 -7.68
C THR A 48 -2.64 3.86 -7.33
N LEU A 49 -1.57 3.87 -6.56
CA LEU A 49 -0.91 2.70 -6.03
C LEU A 49 -1.38 2.48 -4.58
N ILE A 50 -2.12 1.42 -4.34
CA ILE A 50 -2.57 1.00 -3.00
C ILE A 50 -1.80 -0.25 -2.62
N ASP A 51 -2.01 -1.33 -3.38
CA ASP A 51 -1.35 -2.61 -3.20
C ASP A 51 -0.38 -2.90 -4.34
N GLY A 52 0.69 -3.60 -3.99
CA GLY A 52 1.70 -4.05 -4.93
C GLY A 52 2.38 -5.32 -4.44
N VAL A 53 3.07 -5.97 -5.35
CA VAL A 53 3.87 -7.16 -5.07
C VAL A 53 5.13 -6.76 -4.30
N PHE A 54 5.44 -7.44 -3.19
CA PHE A 54 6.58 -7.11 -2.31
C PHE A 54 7.90 -7.81 -2.69
N PHE A 55 7.89 -8.84 -3.52
CA PHE A 55 9.11 -9.52 -3.92
C PHE A 55 10.02 -8.63 -4.76
N GLN A 56 11.30 -8.55 -4.38
CA GLN A 56 12.29 -7.59 -4.89
C GLN A 56 12.38 -7.50 -6.42
N GLU A 57 12.24 -8.62 -7.14
CA GLU A 57 12.29 -8.63 -8.60
C GLU A 57 11.01 -8.20 -9.27
N SER A 58 9.89 -8.25 -8.56
CA SER A 58 8.54 -7.99 -9.09
C SER A 58 7.89 -6.74 -8.52
N ALA A 59 8.47 -6.12 -7.50
CA ALA A 59 7.92 -4.91 -6.89
C ALA A 59 8.02 -3.69 -7.82
N VAL A 60 7.03 -2.81 -7.70
CA VAL A 60 7.02 -1.50 -8.39
C VAL A 60 8.28 -0.72 -8.03
N GLY A 61 9.04 -0.35 -9.04
CA GLY A 61 10.31 0.36 -8.89
C GLY A 61 10.14 1.88 -8.86
N HIS A 62 11.00 2.57 -8.12
CA HIS A 62 11.03 4.04 -8.10
C HIS A 62 11.14 4.66 -9.50
N ARG A 63 11.91 4.03 -10.40
CA ARG A 63 12.16 4.55 -11.76
C ARG A 63 10.87 4.65 -12.59
N GLU A 64 9.97 3.69 -12.49
CA GLU A 64 8.70 3.74 -13.24
C GLU A 64 7.74 4.78 -12.66
N ILE A 65 7.71 4.96 -11.33
CA ILE A 65 6.95 6.03 -10.69
C ILE A 65 7.48 7.39 -11.13
N LEU A 66 8.79 7.59 -11.07
CA LEU A 66 9.42 8.85 -11.50
C LEU A 66 9.22 9.13 -12.99
N ALA A 67 9.22 8.11 -13.85
CA ALA A 67 8.93 8.25 -15.26
C ALA A 67 7.48 8.71 -15.49
N ALA A 68 6.51 8.13 -14.76
CA ALA A 68 5.11 8.53 -14.81
C ALA A 68 4.93 9.99 -14.36
N LEU A 69 5.52 10.38 -13.24
CA LEU A 69 5.50 11.76 -12.72
C LEU A 69 6.10 12.74 -13.74
N LYS A 70 7.25 12.41 -14.34
CA LYS A 70 7.92 13.23 -15.35
C LYS A 70 7.08 13.40 -16.63
N SER A 71 6.25 12.42 -16.94
CA SER A 71 5.31 12.47 -18.07
C SER A 71 4.03 13.26 -17.74
N GLY A 72 3.95 13.88 -16.56
CA GLY A 72 2.79 14.68 -16.14
C GLY A 72 1.63 13.84 -15.60
N ILE A 73 1.85 12.57 -15.31
CA ILE A 73 0.85 11.69 -14.69
C ILE A 73 0.85 11.95 -13.18
N ARG A 74 -0.33 12.14 -12.63
CA ARG A 74 -0.51 12.24 -11.18
C ARG A 74 -0.42 10.86 -10.56
N VAL A 75 0.56 10.62 -9.67
CA VAL A 75 0.73 9.34 -8.98
C VAL A 75 0.43 9.51 -7.50
N ILE A 76 -0.50 8.72 -6.99
CA ILE A 76 -1.00 8.77 -5.62
C ILE A 76 -0.69 7.43 -4.95
N GLY A 77 -0.16 7.46 -3.73
CA GLY A 77 0.13 6.26 -2.94
C GLY A 77 -0.62 6.25 -1.61
N ALA A 78 -1.16 5.09 -1.24
CA ALA A 78 -1.88 4.90 0.01
C ALA A 78 -1.72 3.46 0.53
N SER A 79 -2.10 3.24 1.79
CA SER A 79 -2.18 1.93 2.44
C SER A 79 -0.85 1.17 2.48
N SER A 80 -0.71 0.05 1.76
CA SER A 80 0.39 -0.90 1.78
C SER A 80 1.63 -0.37 1.01
N MET A 81 2.01 -1.03 -0.08
CA MET A 81 3.13 -0.65 -0.96
C MET A 81 3.02 0.81 -1.42
N GLY A 82 1.81 1.28 -1.69
CA GLY A 82 1.58 2.64 -2.14
C GLY A 82 1.98 3.69 -1.12
N ALA A 83 1.69 3.47 0.16
CA ALA A 83 2.07 4.37 1.25
C ALA A 83 3.59 4.44 1.43
N LEU A 84 4.27 3.28 1.35
CA LEU A 84 5.73 3.19 1.40
C LEU A 84 6.36 3.96 0.24
N ARG A 85 5.96 3.69 -1.00
CA ARG A 85 6.48 4.38 -2.18
C ARG A 85 6.22 5.88 -2.17
N ALA A 86 5.04 6.29 -1.67
CA ALA A 86 4.74 7.71 -1.52
C ALA A 86 5.67 8.40 -0.50
N ALA A 87 5.95 7.76 0.63
CA ALA A 87 6.87 8.33 1.62
C ALA A 87 8.32 8.44 1.12
N GLU A 88 8.73 7.54 0.21
CA GLU A 88 10.05 7.58 -0.42
C GLU A 88 10.16 8.65 -1.53
N LEU A 89 9.04 9.03 -2.16
CA LEU A 89 9.01 9.83 -3.38
C LEU A 89 8.14 11.10 -3.29
N ASP A 90 7.60 11.47 -2.14
CA ASP A 90 6.76 12.66 -1.97
C ASP A 90 7.51 13.95 -2.32
N THR A 91 8.78 14.05 -1.93
CA THR A 91 9.66 15.18 -2.28
C THR A 91 9.94 15.27 -3.79
N LEU A 92 9.65 14.21 -4.53
CA LEU A 92 9.83 14.11 -5.99
C LEU A 92 8.49 14.20 -6.74
N GLY A 93 7.38 14.43 -6.02
CA GLY A 93 6.07 14.73 -6.58
C GLY A 93 5.03 13.61 -6.49
N MET A 94 5.33 12.46 -5.86
CA MET A 94 4.32 11.46 -5.57
C MET A 94 3.44 11.92 -4.40
N GLU A 95 2.12 11.81 -4.55
CA GLU A 95 1.19 12.22 -3.51
C GLU A 95 0.93 11.08 -2.53
N GLY A 96 1.14 11.32 -1.24
CA GLY A 96 0.86 10.34 -0.19
C GLY A 96 -0.45 10.61 0.54
N VAL A 97 -1.25 9.55 0.77
CA VAL A 97 -2.53 9.64 1.46
C VAL A 97 -2.63 8.62 2.61
N GLY A 98 -3.22 9.06 3.72
CA GLY A 98 -3.58 8.19 4.84
C GLY A 98 -2.56 8.14 5.98
N LEU A 99 -2.90 7.32 6.99
CA LEU A 99 -2.11 7.21 8.22
C LEU A 99 -0.74 6.56 7.97
N ILE A 100 -0.72 5.45 7.22
CA ILE A 100 0.50 4.67 7.00
C ILE A 100 1.55 5.51 6.26
N TYR A 101 1.15 6.25 5.21
CA TYR A 101 2.03 7.20 4.54
C TYR A 101 2.65 8.21 5.54
N ARG A 102 1.82 8.82 6.40
CA ARG A 102 2.34 9.79 7.39
C ARG A 102 3.32 9.15 8.37
N LEU A 103 3.05 7.90 8.81
CA LEU A 103 3.95 7.20 9.72
C LEU A 103 5.31 6.90 9.09
N TYR A 104 5.37 6.56 7.81
CA TYR A 104 6.63 6.39 7.08
C TYR A 104 7.33 7.73 6.86
N ARG A 105 6.61 8.74 6.36
CA ARG A 105 7.16 10.08 6.12
C ARG A 105 7.77 10.70 7.38
N ASP A 106 7.12 10.51 8.51
CA ASP A 106 7.54 11.06 9.81
C ASP A 106 8.61 10.17 10.51
N GLY A 107 9.06 9.09 9.87
CA GLY A 107 10.09 8.18 10.38
C GLY A 107 9.65 7.30 11.57
N VAL A 108 8.35 7.19 11.81
CA VAL A 108 7.77 6.31 12.84
C VAL A 108 7.81 4.85 12.39
N LEU A 109 7.56 4.61 11.11
CA LEU A 109 7.80 3.34 10.43
C LEU A 109 9.05 3.48 9.56
N VAL A 110 9.91 2.47 9.56
CA VAL A 110 11.18 2.48 8.83
C VAL A 110 11.30 1.25 7.93
N SER A 111 10.80 0.10 8.38
CA SER A 111 10.95 -1.17 7.69
C SER A 111 9.79 -1.39 6.71
N ASP A 112 10.09 -1.95 5.54
CA ASP A 112 9.11 -2.28 4.51
C ASP A 112 8.22 -3.49 4.89
N ASP A 113 8.71 -4.37 5.77
CA ASP A 113 7.96 -5.50 6.31
C ASP A 113 6.75 -5.09 7.18
N GLU A 114 6.68 -3.85 7.66
CA GLU A 114 5.54 -3.34 8.43
C GLU A 114 4.21 -3.40 7.66
N VAL A 115 4.26 -3.29 6.34
CA VAL A 115 3.08 -3.31 5.44
C VAL A 115 3.05 -4.53 4.53
N ALA A 116 4.04 -5.42 4.62
CA ALA A 116 4.08 -6.64 3.85
C ALA A 116 3.00 -7.63 4.32
N LEU A 117 2.37 -8.28 3.38
CA LEU A 117 1.44 -9.38 3.64
C LEU A 117 1.44 -10.38 2.48
N VAL A 118 1.08 -11.61 2.78
CA VAL A 118 0.81 -12.66 1.81
C VAL A 118 -0.68 -12.67 1.51
N TYR A 119 -1.04 -12.83 0.25
CA TYR A 119 -2.43 -12.92 -0.20
C TYR A 119 -2.60 -14.03 -1.24
N ASP A 120 -3.82 -14.54 -1.39
CA ASP A 120 -4.16 -15.50 -2.43
C ASP A 120 -4.19 -14.79 -3.79
N PRO A 121 -3.44 -15.29 -4.80
CA PRO A 121 -3.37 -14.64 -6.11
C PRO A 121 -4.68 -14.74 -6.92
N SER A 122 -5.62 -15.58 -6.53
CA SER A 122 -6.87 -15.79 -7.26
C SER A 122 -7.96 -14.77 -6.93
N ASP A 123 -8.03 -14.31 -5.67
CA ASP A 123 -9.05 -13.38 -5.18
C ASP A 123 -8.49 -12.22 -4.35
N TYR A 124 -7.18 -12.22 -4.11
CA TYR A 124 -6.44 -11.24 -3.29
C TYR A 124 -6.82 -11.25 -1.81
N ALA A 125 -7.46 -12.32 -1.32
CA ALA A 125 -7.75 -12.48 0.10
C ALA A 125 -6.44 -12.53 0.92
N PRO A 126 -6.33 -11.75 2.02
CA PRO A 126 -5.13 -11.75 2.83
C PRO A 126 -4.96 -13.08 3.56
N LEU A 127 -3.76 -13.68 3.46
CA LEU A 127 -3.36 -14.92 4.14
C LEU A 127 -2.49 -14.66 5.36
N SER A 128 -1.98 -13.44 5.53
CA SER A 128 -1.26 -12.98 6.69
C SER A 128 -1.72 -11.58 7.11
N GLU A 129 -1.31 -11.11 8.28
CA GLU A 129 -1.67 -9.80 8.82
C GLU A 129 -0.44 -8.88 8.84
N PRO A 130 -0.47 -7.71 8.19
CA PRO A 130 0.65 -6.78 8.23
C PRO A 130 0.87 -6.24 9.64
N LEU A 131 2.14 -6.07 10.03
CA LEU A 131 2.52 -5.65 11.38
C LEU A 131 1.91 -4.30 11.76
N ILE A 132 1.73 -3.40 10.82
CA ILE A 132 1.09 -2.09 11.05
C ILE A 132 -0.36 -2.23 11.54
N ASN A 133 -1.12 -3.20 11.07
CA ASN A 133 -2.48 -3.45 11.53
C ASN A 133 -2.48 -3.95 12.97
N ILE A 134 -1.55 -4.85 13.31
CA ILE A 134 -1.34 -5.32 14.69
C ILE A 134 -1.00 -4.13 15.59
N ARG A 135 -0.09 -3.24 15.20
CA ARG A 135 0.25 -2.03 15.96
C ARG A 135 -0.96 -1.13 16.20
N CYS A 136 -1.74 -0.89 15.16
CA CYS A 136 -2.93 -0.04 15.26
C CYS A 136 -3.99 -0.65 16.18
N THR A 137 -4.19 -1.96 16.09
CA THR A 137 -5.11 -2.71 16.96
C THR A 137 -4.68 -2.67 18.41
N LEU A 138 -3.40 -2.95 18.71
CA LEU A 138 -2.85 -2.88 20.05
C LEU A 138 -2.91 -1.47 20.66
N ARG A 139 -2.65 -0.44 19.83
CA ARG A 139 -2.80 0.95 20.26
C ARG A 139 -4.24 1.25 20.66
N LYS A 140 -5.21 0.89 19.81
CA LYS A 140 -6.63 1.09 20.10
C LYS A 140 -7.07 0.34 21.37
N ALA A 141 -6.67 -0.93 21.54
CA ALA A 141 -6.97 -1.70 22.73
C ALA A 141 -6.41 -1.06 24.02
N ARG A 142 -5.24 -0.42 23.95
CA ARG A 142 -4.70 0.36 25.07
C ARG A 142 -5.50 1.62 25.35
N GLU A 143 -5.86 2.37 24.33
CA GLU A 143 -6.66 3.59 24.44
C GLU A 143 -8.04 3.32 25.07
N GLU A 144 -8.61 2.15 24.76
CA GLU A 144 -9.89 1.67 25.32
C GLU A 144 -9.73 0.97 26.69
N GLY A 145 -8.51 0.86 27.22
CA GLY A 145 -8.25 0.22 28.54
C GLY A 145 -8.38 -1.31 28.54
N ILE A 146 -8.44 -1.96 27.39
CA ILE A 146 -8.53 -3.43 27.26
C ILE A 146 -7.17 -4.07 27.57
N LEU A 147 -6.06 -3.44 27.16
CA LEU A 147 -4.70 -3.92 27.38
C LEU A 147 -3.87 -2.91 28.15
N THR A 148 -2.97 -3.40 29.01
CA THR A 148 -1.91 -2.57 29.59
C THR A 148 -0.83 -2.26 28.56
N SER A 149 0.00 -1.26 28.81
CA SER A 149 1.16 -0.97 27.97
C SER A 149 2.16 -2.13 27.92
N GLY A 150 2.30 -2.89 29.03
CA GLY A 150 3.15 -4.07 29.09
C GLY A 150 2.63 -5.21 28.20
N ASP A 151 1.32 -5.49 28.26
CA ASP A 151 0.71 -6.53 27.44
C ASP A 151 0.85 -6.19 25.95
N ALA A 152 0.55 -4.95 25.56
CA ALA A 152 0.68 -4.52 24.19
C ALA A 152 2.13 -4.62 23.66
N ALA A 153 3.11 -4.29 24.49
CA ALA A 153 4.52 -4.43 24.13
C ALA A 153 4.93 -5.91 23.96
N ALA A 154 4.45 -6.80 24.84
CA ALA A 154 4.70 -8.24 24.74
C ALA A 154 4.08 -8.85 23.48
N PHE A 155 2.82 -8.52 23.17
CA PHE A 155 2.15 -8.94 21.94
C PHE A 155 2.91 -8.49 20.69
N LEU A 156 3.30 -7.21 20.64
CA LEU A 156 4.03 -6.67 19.50
C LEU A 156 5.40 -7.33 19.31
N SER A 157 6.10 -7.60 20.41
CA SER A 157 7.39 -8.32 20.37
C SER A 157 7.22 -9.73 19.83
N THR A 158 6.17 -10.44 20.22
CA THR A 158 5.86 -11.78 19.71
C THR A 158 5.51 -11.74 18.24
N ALA A 159 4.64 -10.80 17.83
CA ALA A 159 4.25 -10.65 16.43
C ALA A 159 5.46 -10.39 15.52
N ARG A 160 6.39 -9.55 15.95
CA ARG A 160 7.64 -9.27 15.22
C ARG A 160 8.59 -10.46 15.09
N ALA A 161 8.50 -11.42 16.02
CA ALA A 161 9.32 -12.63 16.00
C ALA A 161 8.76 -13.71 15.07
N LEU A 162 7.51 -13.56 14.61
CA LEU A 162 6.90 -14.45 13.63
C LEU A 162 7.36 -14.02 12.23
N TYR A 163 7.79 -15.00 11.45
CA TYR A 163 8.06 -14.78 10.04
C TYR A 163 6.73 -14.77 9.27
N PHE A 164 6.57 -13.82 8.36
CA PHE A 164 5.39 -13.71 7.48
C PHE A 164 5.63 -14.40 6.12
#